data_659e7d28e199c273bcc78fbae2932663
#
_entry.id   659e7d28e199c273bcc78fbae2932663
#
_cell.length_a   1.000
_cell.length_b   1.000
_cell.length_c   1.000
_cell.angle_alpha   90.00
_cell.angle_beta   90.00
_cell.angle_gamma   90.00
#
_symmetry.space_group_name_H-M   'P 1'
#
loop_
_entity.id
_entity.type
_entity.pdbx_description
1 polymer ?
#
loop_
_entity_poly.entity_id
_entity_poly.type
_entity_poly.pdbx_seq_one_letter_code
_entity_poly.pdbx_strand_id
1 'polypeptide(L)'
;MSSILVVTCLLTTIGLYFYNNPLSHGRWFMMRRFINWFPLGMTYAFLYMGRYNLNVCKNALGSLMTKEDFGLIFAAGTVTYALSFLVNGPLVDRIGGKKGIIIAAIGSSLANIVLGVLTYLVVTEQLKIKLVLAFSIVYAVNMYFQSYGAVSIIKVKAYWFHVRERGVFGAIFGTLISFGVYFAFDWGQAIVDMTKANLPSGETGWAQRAMQHLFASNVKPVDATWAVFFIPAAALLVWALLDWFFIKDTPEECDFPPFDTHDASSGQMHVKLSTMDLLKMVFTSRLMLIIAAIEFTSGVLRNGIMQWYTVFAHEVKQPGAEFFLGHWGLLLCIFGIIGGFAGGLISDKCFTSRRGPPAALLCGFMFVMAVLMAVFLKSNPFIVGSAAVLISMAVIGVHSLMSGTAAADFGGRKATATCSGLIDGFVYLGTGLQSFSLGYLTTRSWLWWPIFLIPFAAIGCVAAVVMWHELPAATRRYLNLIERKPEPFDPDPMSETPELEGVS
;
A
#
# COMPACT_ATOMS: atom_id res chain seq x y z
N MET A 1 -10.34 -18.54 -14.28
CA MET A 1 -9.05 -19.07 -13.77
C MET A 1 -8.36 -18.09 -12.81
N SER A 2 -8.25 -16.81 -13.13
CA SER A 2 -7.64 -15.77 -12.28
C SER A 2 -8.28 -15.64 -10.89
N SER A 3 -9.62 -15.60 -10.81
CA SER A 3 -10.33 -15.50 -9.52
C SER A 3 -10.09 -16.70 -8.60
N ILE A 4 -9.97 -17.91 -9.15
CA ILE A 4 -9.65 -19.13 -8.37
C ILE A 4 -8.26 -19.01 -7.76
N LEU A 5 -7.28 -18.53 -8.51
CA LEU A 5 -5.92 -18.36 -8.03
C LEU A 5 -5.86 -17.32 -6.90
N VAL A 6 -6.56 -16.20 -7.04
CA VAL A 6 -6.62 -15.15 -6.00
C VAL A 6 -7.29 -15.68 -4.72
N VAL A 7 -8.40 -16.42 -4.84
CA VAL A 7 -9.06 -17.09 -3.70
C VAL A 7 -8.11 -18.10 -3.04
N THR A 8 -7.38 -18.88 -3.83
CA THR A 8 -6.39 -19.82 -3.31
C THR A 8 -5.27 -19.10 -2.54
N CYS A 9 -4.75 -17.99 -3.06
CA CYS A 9 -3.77 -17.16 -2.36
C CYS A 9 -4.32 -16.62 -1.03
N LEU A 10 -5.59 -16.18 -1.01
CA LEU A 10 -6.25 -15.72 0.21
C LEU A 10 -6.36 -16.82 1.26
N LEU A 11 -6.86 -17.98 0.86
CA LEU A 11 -7.00 -19.14 1.76
C LEU A 11 -5.64 -19.63 2.26
N THR A 12 -4.61 -19.59 1.41
CA THR A 12 -3.23 -19.92 1.81
C THR A 12 -2.70 -18.92 2.83
N THR A 13 -2.93 -17.63 2.63
CA THR A 13 -2.52 -16.58 3.58
C THR A 13 -3.22 -16.74 4.93
N ILE A 14 -4.52 -17.04 4.94
CA ILE A 14 -5.29 -17.33 6.16
C ILE A 14 -4.75 -18.61 6.83
N GLY A 15 -4.49 -19.67 6.06
CA GLY A 15 -3.90 -20.91 6.57
C GLY A 15 -2.53 -20.68 7.21
N LEU A 16 -1.65 -19.94 6.54
CA LEU A 16 -0.32 -19.57 7.07
C LEU A 16 -0.41 -18.73 8.33
N TYR A 17 -1.39 -17.83 8.43
CA TYR A 17 -1.63 -17.05 9.63
C TYR A 17 -1.93 -17.94 10.86
N PHE A 18 -2.80 -18.94 10.71
CA PHE A 18 -3.13 -19.85 11.81
C PHE A 18 -2.03 -20.88 12.11
N TYR A 19 -1.25 -21.26 11.09
CA TYR A 19 -0.13 -22.19 11.24
C TYR A 19 1.08 -21.53 11.94
N ASN A 20 1.43 -20.31 11.55
CA ASN A 20 2.59 -19.60 12.08
C ASN A 20 2.25 -18.81 13.35
N ASN A 21 2.37 -19.46 14.50
CA ASN A 21 2.11 -18.91 15.82
C ASN A 21 3.38 -18.95 16.71
N PRO A 22 4.36 -18.08 16.45
CA PRO A 22 5.68 -18.14 17.11
C PRO A 22 5.64 -17.84 18.62
N LEU A 23 4.56 -17.27 19.12
CA LEU A 23 4.37 -16.93 20.53
C LEU A 23 3.38 -17.85 21.24
N SER A 24 2.95 -18.92 20.58
CA SER A 24 2.01 -19.89 21.13
C SER A 24 0.72 -19.29 21.70
N HIS A 25 0.18 -18.27 21.00
CA HIS A 25 -1.08 -17.65 21.37
C HIS A 25 -2.23 -18.67 21.41
N GLY A 26 -3.15 -18.49 22.34
CA GLY A 26 -4.35 -19.32 22.44
C GLY A 26 -5.26 -19.20 21.21
N ARG A 27 -6.01 -20.26 20.91
CA ARG A 27 -6.91 -20.34 19.73
C ARG A 27 -7.93 -19.18 19.68
N TRP A 28 -8.49 -18.80 20.82
CA TRP A 28 -9.44 -17.70 20.93
C TRP A 28 -8.84 -16.34 20.59
N PHE A 29 -7.62 -16.07 21.06
CA PHE A 29 -6.90 -14.85 20.70
C PHE A 29 -6.59 -14.81 19.20
N MET A 30 -6.10 -15.91 18.62
CA MET A 30 -5.83 -16.00 17.18
C MET A 30 -7.09 -15.79 16.35
N MET A 31 -8.22 -16.41 16.73
CA MET A 31 -9.49 -16.23 16.03
C MET A 31 -10.00 -14.78 16.16
N ARG A 32 -9.97 -14.20 17.38
CA ARG A 32 -10.40 -12.82 17.59
C ARG A 32 -9.53 -11.84 16.82
N ARG A 33 -8.23 -12.06 16.78
CA ARG A 33 -7.28 -11.27 16.00
C ARG A 33 -7.55 -11.41 14.49
N PHE A 34 -7.91 -12.59 14.00
CA PHE A 34 -8.36 -12.80 12.62
C PHE A 34 -9.62 -12.00 12.29
N ILE A 35 -10.65 -12.06 13.12
CA ILE A 35 -11.89 -11.29 12.97
C ILE A 35 -11.61 -9.77 12.97
N ASN A 36 -10.51 -9.34 13.57
CA ASN A 36 -10.09 -7.95 13.62
C ASN A 36 -9.34 -7.51 12.35
N TRP A 37 -8.31 -8.27 11.94
CA TRP A 37 -7.46 -7.85 10.83
C TRP A 37 -8.06 -8.14 9.45
N PHE A 38 -8.94 -9.14 9.32
CA PHE A 38 -9.49 -9.52 8.02
C PHE A 38 -10.44 -8.44 7.45
N PRO A 39 -11.47 -7.95 8.18
CA PRO A 39 -12.29 -6.84 7.71
C PRO A 39 -11.46 -5.59 7.44
N LEU A 40 -10.59 -5.22 8.37
CA LEU A 40 -9.68 -4.08 8.23
C LEU A 40 -8.87 -4.13 6.91
N GLY A 41 -8.32 -5.29 6.60
CA GLY A 41 -7.54 -5.50 5.39
C GLY A 41 -8.39 -5.53 4.11
N MET A 42 -9.60 -6.09 4.17
CA MET A 42 -10.53 -6.07 3.04
C MET A 42 -11.01 -4.66 2.74
N THR A 43 -11.35 -3.87 3.76
CA THR A 43 -11.67 -2.45 3.58
C THR A 43 -10.52 -1.72 2.88
N TYR A 44 -9.29 -2.00 3.28
CA TYR A 44 -8.13 -1.38 2.63
C TYR A 44 -7.94 -1.84 1.18
N ALA A 45 -8.23 -3.10 0.86
CA ALA A 45 -8.22 -3.60 -0.51
C ALA A 45 -9.26 -2.85 -1.38
N PHE A 46 -10.47 -2.62 -0.87
CA PHE A 46 -11.48 -1.83 -1.59
C PHE A 46 -11.16 -0.34 -1.66
N LEU A 47 -10.42 0.22 -0.68
CA LEU A 47 -9.85 1.57 -0.82
C LEU A 47 -8.88 1.64 -2.01
N TYR A 48 -8.05 0.61 -2.24
CA TYR A 48 -7.21 0.52 -3.44
C TYR A 48 -8.04 0.46 -4.72
N MET A 49 -9.14 -0.29 -4.74
CA MET A 49 -10.06 -0.32 -5.86
C MET A 49 -10.63 1.08 -6.14
N GLY A 50 -11.11 1.80 -5.12
CA GLY A 50 -11.64 3.16 -5.23
C GLY A 50 -10.59 4.25 -5.48
N ARG A 51 -9.29 3.89 -5.50
CA ARG A 51 -8.17 4.76 -5.87
C ARG A 51 -7.77 4.59 -7.33
N TYR A 52 -7.59 3.35 -7.76
CA TYR A 52 -7.05 3.01 -9.08
C TYR A 52 -8.12 2.74 -10.14
N ASN A 53 -9.41 2.76 -9.77
CA ASN A 53 -10.52 2.74 -10.73
C ASN A 53 -10.42 3.89 -11.75
N LEU A 54 -9.81 5.01 -11.39
CA LEU A 54 -9.54 6.13 -12.30
C LEU A 54 -8.65 5.71 -13.49
N ASN A 55 -7.74 4.75 -13.33
CA ASN A 55 -6.93 4.20 -14.42
C ASN A 55 -7.78 3.50 -15.47
N VAL A 56 -8.69 2.66 -15.01
CA VAL A 56 -9.62 1.92 -15.89
C VAL A 56 -10.59 2.90 -16.55
N CYS A 57 -11.11 3.86 -15.78
CA CYS A 57 -11.95 4.95 -16.29
C CYS A 57 -11.25 5.77 -17.38
N LYS A 58 -9.94 6.12 -17.19
CA LYS A 58 -9.14 6.83 -18.20
C LYS A 58 -9.14 6.08 -19.54
N ASN A 59 -8.87 4.78 -19.50
CA ASN A 59 -8.83 3.97 -20.72
C ASN A 59 -10.21 3.87 -21.38
N ALA A 60 -11.28 3.77 -20.60
CA ALA A 60 -12.66 3.70 -21.10
C ALA A 60 -13.18 5.04 -21.63
N LEU A 61 -12.80 6.18 -21.04
CA LEU A 61 -13.20 7.53 -21.50
C LEU A 61 -12.44 7.96 -22.76
N GLY A 62 -11.32 7.34 -23.10
CA GLY A 62 -10.57 7.63 -24.31
C GLY A 62 -10.17 9.11 -24.44
N SER A 63 -10.71 9.79 -25.47
CA SER A 63 -10.41 11.20 -25.77
C SER A 63 -11.02 12.20 -24.79
N LEU A 64 -12.02 11.81 -23.99
CA LEU A 64 -12.62 12.67 -22.95
C LEU A 64 -11.67 12.96 -21.80
N MET A 65 -10.66 12.12 -21.59
CA MET A 65 -9.59 12.30 -20.59
C MET A 65 -8.23 12.10 -21.27
N THR A 66 -7.50 13.17 -21.50
CA THR A 66 -6.15 13.10 -22.08
C THR A 66 -5.14 12.49 -21.11
N LYS A 67 -3.92 12.17 -21.58
CA LYS A 67 -2.82 11.73 -20.70
C LYS A 67 -2.40 12.84 -19.72
N GLU A 68 -2.43 14.08 -20.15
CA GLU A 68 -2.13 15.26 -19.32
C GLU A 68 -3.20 15.43 -18.23
N ASP A 69 -4.50 15.33 -18.58
CA ASP A 69 -5.59 15.40 -17.60
C ASP A 69 -5.46 14.30 -16.54
N PHE A 70 -5.21 13.07 -16.98
CA PHE A 70 -5.00 11.93 -16.10
C PHE A 70 -3.81 12.15 -15.15
N GLY A 71 -2.68 12.62 -15.70
CA GLY A 71 -1.48 12.94 -14.90
C GLY A 71 -1.75 14.03 -13.86
N LEU A 72 -2.47 15.10 -14.23
CA LEU A 72 -2.83 16.19 -13.32
C LEU A 72 -3.80 15.74 -12.22
N ILE A 73 -4.83 14.97 -12.56
CA ILE A 73 -5.81 14.45 -11.59
C ILE A 73 -5.10 13.56 -10.56
N PHE A 74 -4.25 12.64 -11.03
CA PHE A 74 -3.48 11.78 -10.13
C PHE A 74 -2.48 12.56 -9.28
N ALA A 75 -1.79 13.53 -9.85
CA ALA A 75 -0.85 14.39 -9.11
C ALA A 75 -1.56 15.17 -8.01
N ALA A 76 -2.70 15.80 -8.31
CA ALA A 76 -3.49 16.53 -7.31
C ALA A 76 -3.91 15.59 -6.14
N GLY A 77 -4.40 14.41 -6.44
CA GLY A 77 -4.81 13.44 -5.43
C GLY A 77 -3.64 12.92 -4.60
N THR A 78 -2.53 12.53 -5.23
CA THR A 78 -1.39 11.93 -4.51
C THR A 78 -0.62 12.93 -3.68
N VAL A 79 -0.49 14.18 -4.13
CA VAL A 79 0.07 15.26 -3.30
C VAL A 79 -0.85 15.55 -2.11
N THR A 80 -2.16 15.62 -2.32
CA THR A 80 -3.14 15.75 -1.21
C THR A 80 -3.00 14.60 -0.22
N TYR A 81 -2.91 13.36 -0.69
CA TYR A 81 -2.70 12.19 0.16
C TYR A 81 -1.44 12.32 1.02
N ALA A 82 -0.31 12.70 0.41
CA ALA A 82 0.96 12.89 1.10
C ALA A 82 0.89 13.94 2.20
N LEU A 83 0.33 15.10 1.88
CA LEU A 83 0.19 16.20 2.84
C LEU A 83 -0.82 15.87 3.94
N SER A 84 -1.86 15.10 3.63
CA SER A 84 -2.88 14.68 4.59
C SER A 84 -2.32 13.86 5.74
N PHE A 85 -1.22 13.13 5.56
CA PHE A 85 -0.58 12.37 6.63
C PHE A 85 -0.06 13.24 7.77
N LEU A 86 0.30 14.51 7.50
CA LEU A 86 0.72 15.46 8.54
C LEU A 86 -0.40 15.73 9.57
N VAL A 87 -1.64 15.62 9.13
CA VAL A 87 -2.83 15.86 9.97
C VAL A 87 -3.45 14.54 10.41
N ASN A 88 -3.65 13.61 9.48
CA ASN A 88 -4.42 12.39 9.70
C ASN A 88 -3.65 11.35 10.51
N GLY A 89 -2.31 11.31 10.42
CA GLY A 89 -1.48 10.45 11.27
C GLY A 89 -1.66 10.77 12.76
N PRO A 90 -1.37 12.01 13.22
CA PRO A 90 -1.61 12.43 14.60
C PRO A 90 -3.06 12.30 15.04
N LEU A 91 -4.01 12.53 14.13
CA LEU A 91 -5.43 12.39 14.45
C LEU A 91 -5.80 10.93 14.70
N VAL A 92 -5.36 10.00 13.87
CA VAL A 92 -5.58 8.56 14.06
C VAL A 92 -4.88 8.04 15.32
N ASP A 93 -3.71 8.57 15.66
CA ASP A 93 -3.06 8.24 16.92
C ASP A 93 -3.91 8.61 18.16
N ARG A 94 -4.79 9.62 18.04
CA ARG A 94 -5.71 10.06 19.11
C ARG A 94 -7.07 9.35 19.08
N ILE A 95 -7.68 9.20 17.89
CA ILE A 95 -9.05 8.67 17.76
C ILE A 95 -9.13 7.15 17.67
N GLY A 96 -7.98 6.46 17.42
CA GLY A 96 -7.88 5.03 17.21
C GLY A 96 -7.99 4.63 15.73
N GLY A 97 -7.47 3.45 15.42
CA GLY A 97 -7.44 2.91 14.05
C GLY A 97 -8.83 2.50 13.55
N LYS A 98 -9.70 1.97 14.42
CA LYS A 98 -11.09 1.64 14.08
C LYS A 98 -11.84 2.82 13.48
N LYS A 99 -11.84 3.94 14.18
CA LYS A 99 -12.53 5.17 13.69
C LYS A 99 -11.87 5.67 12.41
N GLY A 100 -10.55 5.63 12.35
CA GLY A 100 -9.80 6.08 11.17
C GLY A 100 -10.16 5.30 9.91
N ILE A 101 -10.22 3.96 9.94
CA ILE A 101 -10.56 3.15 8.75
C ILE A 101 -12.01 3.36 8.31
N ILE A 102 -12.95 3.54 9.25
CA ILE A 102 -14.34 3.84 8.94
C ILE A 102 -14.47 5.21 8.27
N ILE A 103 -13.77 6.23 8.76
CA ILE A 103 -13.70 7.56 8.12
C ILE A 103 -13.14 7.43 6.70
N ALA A 104 -12.08 6.66 6.51
CA ALA A 104 -11.52 6.40 5.19
C ALA A 104 -12.54 5.77 4.23
N ALA A 105 -13.22 4.71 4.68
CA ALA A 105 -14.18 3.97 3.87
C ALA A 105 -15.39 4.84 3.48
N ILE A 106 -16.02 5.53 4.43
CA ILE A 106 -17.19 6.38 4.18
C ILE A 106 -16.79 7.58 3.31
N GLY A 107 -15.73 8.30 3.65
CA GLY A 107 -15.29 9.48 2.91
C GLY A 107 -14.88 9.15 1.48
N SER A 108 -14.13 8.04 1.29
CA SER A 108 -13.75 7.56 -0.04
C SER A 108 -14.98 7.09 -0.84
N SER A 109 -15.95 6.43 -0.21
CA SER A 109 -17.20 6.02 -0.85
C SER A 109 -17.96 7.24 -1.38
N LEU A 110 -18.17 8.26 -0.55
CA LEU A 110 -18.86 9.48 -0.97
C LEU A 110 -18.16 10.19 -2.11
N ALA A 111 -16.83 10.30 -2.07
CA ALA A 111 -16.07 10.89 -3.15
C ALA A 111 -16.17 10.07 -4.45
N ASN A 112 -16.15 8.74 -4.37
CA ASN A 112 -16.35 7.87 -5.54
C ASN A 112 -17.79 7.99 -6.09
N ILE A 113 -18.80 8.13 -5.26
CA ILE A 113 -20.18 8.42 -5.72
C ILE A 113 -20.21 9.72 -6.53
N VAL A 114 -19.56 10.78 -6.04
CA VAL A 114 -19.49 12.06 -6.77
C VAL A 114 -18.75 11.91 -8.10
N LEU A 115 -17.61 11.17 -8.13
CA LEU A 115 -16.88 10.86 -9.38
C LEU A 115 -17.78 10.09 -10.35
N GLY A 116 -18.54 9.12 -9.85
CA GLY A 116 -19.50 8.35 -10.66
C GLY A 116 -20.59 9.24 -11.26
N VAL A 117 -21.19 10.12 -10.47
CA VAL A 117 -22.21 11.08 -10.93
C VAL A 117 -21.63 12.04 -11.97
N LEU A 118 -20.44 12.60 -11.74
CA LEU A 118 -19.75 13.45 -12.69
C LEU A 118 -19.48 12.71 -14.02
N THR A 119 -19.01 11.48 -13.94
CA THR A 119 -18.77 10.63 -15.11
C THR A 119 -20.07 10.41 -15.89
N TYR A 120 -21.16 10.05 -15.20
CA TYR A 120 -22.48 9.90 -15.81
C TYR A 120 -22.91 11.16 -16.56
N LEU A 121 -22.90 12.32 -15.91
CA LEU A 121 -23.35 13.59 -16.49
C LEU A 121 -22.50 14.02 -17.70
N VAL A 122 -21.18 13.74 -17.66
CA VAL A 122 -20.28 14.09 -18.78
C VAL A 122 -20.47 13.12 -19.96
N VAL A 123 -20.51 11.80 -19.72
CA VAL A 123 -20.68 10.78 -20.77
C VAL A 123 -22.04 10.88 -21.44
N THR A 124 -23.09 11.22 -20.68
CA THR A 124 -24.45 11.44 -21.24
C THR A 124 -24.66 12.83 -21.81
N GLU A 125 -23.61 13.67 -21.90
CA GLU A 125 -23.64 15.03 -22.45
C GLU A 125 -24.59 16.01 -21.71
N GLN A 126 -24.99 15.68 -20.48
CA GLN A 126 -25.83 16.55 -19.65
C GLN A 126 -25.04 17.68 -19.01
N LEU A 127 -23.75 17.51 -18.83
CA LEU A 127 -22.86 18.49 -18.20
C LEU A 127 -21.63 18.75 -19.09
N LYS A 128 -21.44 20.00 -19.50
CA LYS A 128 -20.28 20.44 -20.28
C LYS A 128 -19.31 21.18 -19.38
N ILE A 129 -18.39 20.47 -18.76
CA ILE A 129 -17.34 21.03 -17.89
C ILE A 129 -15.95 20.57 -18.32
N LYS A 130 -14.92 21.30 -17.91
CA LYS A 130 -13.55 20.82 -17.99
C LYS A 130 -13.38 19.69 -16.95
N LEU A 131 -13.39 18.46 -17.40
CA LEU A 131 -13.33 17.25 -16.60
C LEU A 131 -12.15 17.25 -15.62
N VAL A 132 -10.98 17.74 -16.07
CA VAL A 132 -9.75 17.76 -15.27
C VAL A 132 -9.91 18.51 -13.95
N LEU A 133 -10.56 19.68 -13.94
CA LEU A 133 -10.71 20.48 -12.72
C LEU A 133 -11.64 19.77 -11.69
N ALA A 134 -12.82 19.37 -12.15
CA ALA A 134 -13.80 18.71 -11.30
C ALA A 134 -13.26 17.39 -10.72
N PHE A 135 -12.63 16.56 -11.59
CA PHE A 135 -12.03 15.31 -11.15
C PHE A 135 -10.84 15.52 -10.21
N SER A 136 -9.98 16.53 -10.46
CA SER A 136 -8.86 16.83 -9.58
C SER A 136 -9.32 17.18 -8.16
N ILE A 137 -10.36 18.00 -8.03
CA ILE A 137 -10.90 18.38 -6.72
C ILE A 137 -11.50 17.17 -6.01
N VAL A 138 -12.40 16.44 -6.67
CA VAL A 138 -13.08 15.31 -6.03
C VAL A 138 -12.11 14.15 -5.75
N TYR A 139 -11.16 13.91 -6.66
CA TYR A 139 -10.14 12.90 -6.45
C TYR A 139 -9.16 13.28 -5.33
N ALA A 140 -8.82 14.56 -5.17
CA ALA A 140 -8.06 15.05 -4.01
C ALA A 140 -8.82 14.82 -2.70
N VAL A 141 -10.13 15.07 -2.67
CA VAL A 141 -10.99 14.76 -1.51
C VAL A 141 -11.01 13.24 -1.22
N ASN A 142 -11.16 12.41 -2.27
CA ASN A 142 -11.04 10.96 -2.12
C ASN A 142 -9.70 10.57 -1.47
N MET A 143 -8.61 11.09 -1.97
CA MET A 143 -7.27 10.78 -1.48
C MET A 143 -7.01 11.31 -0.07
N TYR A 144 -7.61 12.46 0.31
CA TYR A 144 -7.60 12.94 1.69
C TYR A 144 -8.20 11.90 2.64
N PHE A 145 -9.40 11.41 2.35
CA PHE A 145 -10.04 10.39 3.18
C PHE A 145 -9.29 9.06 3.16
N GLN A 146 -8.75 8.65 2.02
CA GLN A 146 -7.99 7.40 1.91
C GLN A 146 -6.71 7.39 2.76
N SER A 147 -6.12 8.54 3.06
CA SER A 147 -4.92 8.62 3.90
C SER A 147 -5.16 8.12 5.34
N TYR A 148 -6.39 8.21 5.85
CA TYR A 148 -6.74 7.56 7.12
C TYR A 148 -6.59 6.04 7.09
N GLY A 149 -6.81 5.41 5.93
CA GLY A 149 -6.78 3.95 5.81
C GLY A 149 -5.42 3.35 6.13
N ALA A 150 -4.35 3.85 5.51
CA ALA A 150 -3.00 3.35 5.70
C ALA A 150 -2.56 3.46 7.17
N VAL A 151 -2.70 4.64 7.76
CA VAL A 151 -2.28 4.89 9.14
C VAL A 151 -3.13 4.14 10.17
N SER A 152 -4.41 3.89 9.87
CA SER A 152 -5.30 3.11 10.73
C SER A 152 -4.90 1.65 10.85
N ILE A 153 -4.50 1.02 9.73
CA ILE A 153 -3.98 -0.35 9.73
C ILE A 153 -2.75 -0.46 10.63
N ILE A 154 -1.81 0.46 10.49
CA ILE A 154 -0.58 0.47 11.27
C ILE A 154 -0.89 0.71 12.75
N LYS A 155 -1.89 1.56 13.06
CA LYS A 155 -2.31 1.81 14.44
C LYS A 155 -2.90 0.57 15.10
N VAL A 156 -3.85 -0.12 14.46
CA VAL A 156 -4.44 -1.37 14.99
C VAL A 156 -3.37 -2.45 15.14
N LYS A 157 -2.49 -2.59 14.14
CA LYS A 157 -1.36 -3.52 14.19
C LYS A 157 -0.50 -3.36 15.43
N ALA A 158 -0.19 -2.13 15.81
CA ALA A 158 0.71 -1.83 16.91
C ALA A 158 0.23 -2.38 18.26
N TYR A 159 -1.07 -2.65 18.42
CA TYR A 159 -1.64 -3.24 19.62
C TYR A 159 -1.87 -4.75 19.54
N TRP A 160 -2.08 -5.29 18.33
CA TRP A 160 -2.47 -6.68 18.14
C TRP A 160 -1.32 -7.62 17.74
N PHE A 161 -0.16 -7.09 17.33
CA PHE A 161 0.97 -7.89 16.86
C PHE A 161 2.26 -7.56 17.57
N HIS A 162 2.88 -8.59 18.13
CA HIS A 162 4.19 -8.49 18.74
C HIS A 162 5.29 -8.22 17.70
N VAL A 163 6.43 -7.62 18.12
CA VAL A 163 7.56 -7.34 17.21
C VAL A 163 8.07 -8.56 16.47
N ARG A 164 8.03 -9.76 17.10
CA ARG A 164 8.42 -11.02 16.46
C ARG A 164 7.43 -11.51 15.40
N GLU A 165 6.21 -10.98 15.36
CA GLU A 165 5.17 -11.34 14.40
C GLU A 165 5.08 -10.33 13.22
N ARG A 166 5.97 -9.35 13.15
CA ARG A 166 5.96 -8.31 12.10
C ARG A 166 6.06 -8.87 10.69
N GLY A 167 6.85 -9.94 10.51
CA GLY A 167 6.94 -10.63 9.23
C GLY A 167 5.61 -11.24 8.80
N VAL A 168 4.90 -11.91 9.71
CA VAL A 168 3.57 -12.49 9.46
C VAL A 168 2.57 -11.40 9.08
N PHE A 169 2.56 -10.30 9.84
CA PHE A 169 1.71 -9.17 9.53
C PHE A 169 2.02 -8.55 8.16
N GLY A 170 3.31 -8.33 7.87
CA GLY A 170 3.74 -7.79 6.56
C GLY A 170 3.27 -8.67 5.40
N ALA A 171 3.36 -9.99 5.54
CA ALA A 171 2.86 -10.95 4.56
C ALA A 171 1.34 -10.86 4.36
N ILE A 172 0.57 -10.81 5.45
CA ILE A 172 -0.89 -10.69 5.41
C ILE A 172 -1.31 -9.40 4.70
N PHE A 173 -0.82 -8.26 5.16
CA PHE A 173 -1.23 -6.97 4.60
C PHE A 173 -0.66 -6.71 3.21
N GLY A 174 0.54 -7.20 2.92
CA GLY A 174 1.09 -7.20 1.56
C GLY A 174 0.20 -7.98 0.59
N THR A 175 -0.34 -9.13 1.02
CA THR A 175 -1.30 -9.92 0.23
C THR A 175 -2.61 -9.17 0.03
N LEU A 176 -3.18 -8.55 1.08
CA LEU A 176 -4.44 -7.79 0.98
C LEU A 176 -4.31 -6.53 0.13
N ILE A 177 -3.16 -5.82 0.19
CA ILE A 177 -2.84 -4.72 -0.71
C ILE A 177 -2.79 -5.22 -2.17
N SER A 178 -2.16 -6.36 -2.40
CA SER A 178 -2.05 -6.97 -3.73
C SER A 178 -3.42 -7.38 -4.28
N PHE A 179 -4.34 -7.85 -3.44
CA PHE A 179 -5.74 -8.06 -3.82
C PHE A 179 -6.43 -6.76 -4.20
N GLY A 180 -6.17 -5.68 -3.46
CA GLY A 180 -6.70 -4.36 -3.80
C GLY A 180 -6.28 -3.90 -5.20
N VAL A 181 -5.04 -4.16 -5.60
CA VAL A 181 -4.56 -3.90 -6.96
C VAL A 181 -5.27 -4.79 -7.98
N TYR A 182 -5.44 -6.09 -7.68
CA TYR A 182 -6.21 -7.00 -8.53
C TYR A 182 -7.66 -6.53 -8.72
N PHE A 183 -8.35 -6.15 -7.66
CA PHE A 183 -9.73 -5.63 -7.74
C PHE A 183 -9.79 -4.34 -8.56
N ALA A 184 -8.80 -3.45 -8.39
CA ALA A 184 -8.77 -2.19 -9.11
C ALA A 184 -8.65 -2.36 -10.63
N PHE A 185 -7.75 -3.23 -11.08
CA PHE A 185 -7.46 -3.38 -12.50
C PHE A 185 -8.33 -4.47 -13.15
N ASP A 186 -8.31 -5.70 -12.67
CA ASP A 186 -9.00 -6.82 -13.34
C ASP A 186 -10.52 -6.76 -13.12
N TRP A 187 -11.00 -6.54 -11.88
CA TRP A 187 -12.43 -6.35 -11.64
C TRP A 187 -12.92 -5.01 -12.17
N GLY A 188 -12.10 -3.96 -12.07
CA GLY A 188 -12.43 -2.66 -12.67
C GLY A 188 -12.62 -2.78 -14.17
N GLN A 189 -11.73 -3.46 -14.89
CA GLN A 189 -11.87 -3.72 -16.33
C GLN A 189 -13.08 -4.59 -16.62
N ALA A 190 -13.33 -5.64 -15.84
CA ALA A 190 -14.50 -6.49 -15.99
C ALA A 190 -15.82 -5.68 -15.83
N ILE A 191 -15.88 -4.72 -14.89
CA ILE A 191 -17.03 -3.83 -14.74
C ILE A 191 -17.24 -3.01 -15.99
N VAL A 192 -16.19 -2.40 -16.56
CA VAL A 192 -16.28 -1.62 -17.82
C VAL A 192 -16.76 -2.52 -18.95
N ASP A 193 -16.19 -3.72 -19.09
CA ASP A 193 -16.56 -4.65 -20.16
C ASP A 193 -18.01 -5.13 -20.03
N MET A 194 -18.49 -5.36 -18.81
CA MET A 194 -19.89 -5.73 -18.56
C MET A 194 -20.90 -4.62 -18.80
N THR A 195 -20.46 -3.36 -18.83
CA THR A 195 -21.33 -2.19 -18.95
C THR A 195 -21.24 -1.52 -20.33
N LYS A 196 -20.55 -2.14 -21.31
CA LYS A 196 -20.51 -1.68 -22.70
C LYS A 196 -21.88 -1.73 -23.34
N ALA A 197 -22.24 -0.67 -24.05
CA ALA A 197 -23.54 -0.54 -24.74
C ALA A 197 -23.71 -1.54 -25.89
N ASN A 198 -22.64 -1.78 -26.65
CA ASN A 198 -22.66 -2.63 -27.85
C ASN A 198 -21.98 -3.97 -27.56
N LEU A 199 -22.70 -4.88 -26.89
CA LEU A 199 -22.26 -6.26 -26.72
C LEU A 199 -22.93 -7.17 -27.75
N PRO A 200 -22.23 -8.20 -28.26
CA PRO A 200 -22.84 -9.17 -29.19
C PRO A 200 -24.05 -9.83 -28.52
N SER A 201 -25.20 -9.73 -29.15
CA SER A 201 -26.45 -10.34 -28.71
C SER A 201 -26.29 -11.88 -28.75
N GLY A 202 -26.28 -12.51 -27.61
CA GLY A 202 -26.21 -13.98 -27.45
C GLY A 202 -25.23 -14.50 -26.42
N GLU A 203 -24.19 -13.73 -26.06
CA GLU A 203 -23.14 -14.17 -25.13
C GLU A 203 -23.27 -13.57 -23.72
N THR A 204 -24.30 -12.79 -23.44
CA THR A 204 -24.43 -12.09 -22.15
C THR A 204 -25.05 -12.99 -21.07
N GLY A 205 -24.26 -13.28 -20.06
CA GLY A 205 -24.74 -13.93 -18.83
C GLY A 205 -25.74 -13.05 -18.05
N TRP A 206 -26.48 -13.63 -17.12
CA TRP A 206 -27.49 -12.90 -16.32
C TRP A 206 -26.89 -11.70 -15.57
N ALA A 207 -25.70 -11.86 -15.00
CA ALA A 207 -25.01 -10.79 -14.26
C ALA A 207 -24.68 -9.58 -15.16
N GLN A 208 -24.22 -9.85 -16.39
CA GLN A 208 -23.91 -8.81 -17.37
C GLN A 208 -25.18 -8.06 -17.80
N ARG A 209 -26.27 -8.78 -18.06
CA ARG A 209 -27.58 -8.15 -18.35
C ARG A 209 -28.09 -7.29 -17.20
N ALA A 210 -27.95 -7.76 -15.95
CA ALA A 210 -28.30 -6.98 -14.78
C ALA A 210 -27.47 -5.69 -14.67
N MET A 211 -26.16 -5.78 -14.89
CA MET A 211 -25.25 -4.62 -14.88
C MET A 211 -25.59 -3.61 -15.98
N GLN A 212 -25.85 -4.06 -17.20
CA GLN A 212 -26.28 -3.20 -18.30
C GLN A 212 -27.61 -2.52 -18.00
N HIS A 213 -28.57 -3.24 -17.44
CA HIS A 213 -29.88 -2.67 -17.08
C HIS A 213 -29.77 -1.63 -15.96
N LEU A 214 -28.92 -1.87 -14.96
CA LEU A 214 -28.74 -0.94 -13.84
C LEU A 214 -27.97 0.33 -14.23
N PHE A 215 -27.01 0.23 -15.13
CA PHE A 215 -26.06 1.30 -15.39
C PHE A 215 -26.08 1.84 -16.83
N ALA A 216 -26.79 1.21 -17.76
CA ALA A 216 -26.91 1.69 -19.11
C ALA A 216 -27.93 2.84 -19.24
N SER A 217 -27.63 3.81 -20.10
CA SER A 217 -28.56 4.88 -20.41
C SER A 217 -29.69 4.38 -21.35
N ASN A 218 -30.94 4.63 -21.01
CA ASN A 218 -32.10 4.30 -21.84
C ASN A 218 -32.31 5.29 -23.02
N VAL A 219 -31.63 6.44 -22.98
CA VAL A 219 -31.87 7.54 -23.95
C VAL A 219 -30.89 7.48 -25.12
N LYS A 220 -29.63 7.13 -24.85
CA LYS A 220 -28.56 6.92 -25.84
C LYS A 220 -27.75 5.70 -25.37
N PRO A 221 -27.51 4.70 -26.22
CA PRO A 221 -26.65 3.60 -25.82
C PRO A 221 -25.22 4.11 -25.71
N VAL A 222 -24.79 4.36 -24.48
CA VAL A 222 -23.43 4.77 -24.10
C VAL A 222 -22.84 3.80 -23.10
N ASP A 223 -21.54 3.62 -23.15
CA ASP A 223 -20.83 2.78 -22.20
C ASP A 223 -20.97 3.36 -20.79
N ALA A 224 -21.45 2.55 -19.83
CA ALA A 224 -21.72 2.98 -18.47
C ALA A 224 -20.45 3.01 -17.60
N THR A 225 -19.45 3.78 -18.05
CA THR A 225 -18.13 3.91 -17.40
C THR A 225 -18.22 4.34 -15.91
N TRP A 226 -19.28 5.03 -15.52
CA TRP A 226 -19.51 5.47 -14.14
C TRP A 226 -19.69 4.32 -13.14
N ALA A 227 -20.08 3.13 -13.60
CA ALA A 227 -20.24 1.96 -12.75
C ALA A 227 -18.94 1.59 -12.00
N VAL A 228 -17.78 1.88 -12.60
CA VAL A 228 -16.47 1.62 -11.99
C VAL A 228 -16.22 2.44 -10.72
N PHE A 229 -16.96 3.52 -10.51
CA PHE A 229 -16.93 4.31 -9.28
C PHE A 229 -18.01 3.87 -8.26
N PHE A 230 -19.22 3.57 -8.71
CA PHE A 230 -20.33 3.21 -7.81
C PHE A 230 -20.14 1.85 -7.15
N ILE A 231 -19.59 0.86 -7.86
CA ILE A 231 -19.41 -0.49 -7.30
C ILE A 231 -18.40 -0.51 -6.14
N PRO A 232 -17.18 0.06 -6.25
CA PRO A 232 -16.29 0.18 -5.11
C PRO A 232 -16.86 1.02 -3.97
N ALA A 233 -17.61 2.07 -4.29
CA ALA A 233 -18.28 2.90 -3.28
C ALA A 233 -19.27 2.09 -2.44
N ALA A 234 -20.13 1.30 -3.08
CA ALA A 234 -21.06 0.41 -2.39
C ALA A 234 -20.32 -0.65 -1.53
N ALA A 235 -19.28 -1.25 -2.07
CA ALA A 235 -18.45 -2.21 -1.33
C ALA A 235 -17.82 -1.56 -0.08
N LEU A 236 -17.28 -0.35 -0.20
CA LEU A 236 -16.71 0.39 0.94
C LEU A 236 -17.73 0.67 2.04
N LEU A 237 -18.99 0.98 1.70
CA LEU A 237 -20.05 1.17 2.70
C LEU A 237 -20.38 -0.13 3.44
N VAL A 238 -20.43 -1.25 2.72
CA VAL A 238 -20.62 -2.58 3.34
C VAL A 238 -19.48 -2.91 4.29
N TRP A 239 -18.23 -2.72 3.85
CA TRP A 239 -17.07 -2.98 4.69
C TRP A 239 -16.98 -2.00 5.88
N ALA A 240 -17.33 -0.73 5.71
CA ALA A 240 -17.41 0.22 6.84
C ALA A 240 -18.39 -0.24 7.91
N LEU A 241 -19.53 -0.82 7.51
CA LEU A 241 -20.49 -1.39 8.43
C LEU A 241 -19.92 -2.61 9.17
N LEU A 242 -19.23 -3.50 8.46
CA LEU A 242 -18.57 -4.65 9.06
C LEU A 242 -17.44 -4.23 10.01
N ASP A 243 -16.65 -3.23 9.64
CA ASP A 243 -15.59 -2.65 10.47
C ASP A 243 -16.15 -2.07 11.78
N TRP A 244 -17.30 -1.41 11.72
CA TRP A 244 -17.98 -0.88 12.91
C TRP A 244 -18.25 -1.97 13.95
N PHE A 245 -18.70 -3.14 13.53
CA PHE A 245 -19.04 -4.25 14.43
C PHE A 245 -17.81 -5.06 14.85
N PHE A 246 -16.92 -5.35 13.93
CA PHE A 246 -15.87 -6.35 14.14
C PHE A 246 -14.53 -5.79 14.60
N ILE A 247 -14.14 -4.57 14.19
CA ILE A 247 -12.85 -4.03 14.56
C ILE A 247 -12.83 -3.52 16.00
N LYS A 248 -11.73 -3.82 16.68
CA LYS A 248 -11.37 -3.31 18.00
C LYS A 248 -9.94 -2.79 17.95
N ASP A 249 -9.70 -1.64 18.59
CA ASP A 249 -8.37 -1.03 18.55
C ASP A 249 -7.36 -1.84 19.37
N THR A 250 -7.78 -2.38 20.51
CA THR A 250 -6.89 -3.10 21.44
C THR A 250 -7.47 -4.46 21.85
N PRO A 251 -6.61 -5.44 22.28
CA PRO A 251 -7.06 -6.71 22.81
C PRO A 251 -7.92 -6.56 24.07
N GLU A 252 -7.64 -5.57 24.91
CA GLU A 252 -8.35 -5.29 26.16
C GLU A 252 -9.81 -4.95 25.93
N GLU A 253 -10.16 -4.35 24.78
CA GLU A 253 -11.56 -4.11 24.39
C GLU A 253 -12.36 -5.41 24.11
N CYS A 254 -11.67 -6.56 24.15
CA CYS A 254 -12.24 -7.89 23.94
C CYS A 254 -12.01 -8.80 25.16
N ASP A 255 -11.80 -8.22 26.34
CA ASP A 255 -11.59 -8.92 27.61
C ASP A 255 -10.31 -9.81 27.63
N PHE A 256 -9.35 -9.53 26.76
CA PHE A 256 -8.02 -10.15 26.84
C PHE A 256 -7.13 -9.35 27.81
N PRO A 257 -6.18 -10.02 28.48
CA PRO A 257 -5.21 -9.33 29.33
C PRO A 257 -4.35 -8.37 28.51
N PRO A 258 -3.77 -7.32 29.12
CA PRO A 258 -2.86 -6.41 28.47
C PRO A 258 -1.75 -7.16 27.74
N PHE A 259 -1.61 -6.88 26.44
CA PHE A 259 -0.65 -7.55 25.59
C PHE A 259 0.55 -6.64 25.31
N ASP A 260 1.74 -7.02 25.82
CA ASP A 260 2.97 -6.30 25.50
C ASP A 260 3.51 -6.72 24.14
N THR A 261 3.52 -5.77 23.19
CA THR A 261 4.02 -6.00 21.85
C THR A 261 5.53 -5.77 21.70
N HIS A 262 6.24 -5.38 22.75
CA HIS A 262 7.69 -5.10 22.80
C HIS A 262 8.14 -4.13 21.68
N ASP A 263 7.34 -3.11 21.43
CA ASP A 263 7.67 -2.06 20.46
C ASP A 263 8.62 -0.99 21.06
N ALA A 264 8.99 0.02 20.25
CA ALA A 264 9.93 1.07 20.69
C ALA A 264 9.44 1.90 21.89
N SER A 265 8.12 1.90 22.16
CA SER A 265 7.52 2.59 23.32
C SER A 265 7.41 1.71 24.57
N SER A 266 7.78 0.44 24.51
CA SER A 266 7.79 -0.46 25.65
C SER A 266 8.80 0.03 26.70
N GLY A 267 8.30 0.30 27.91
CA GLY A 267 9.10 0.88 29.00
C GLY A 267 9.14 2.43 29.05
N GLN A 268 8.59 3.13 28.05
CA GLN A 268 8.51 4.60 28.04
C GLN A 268 7.07 5.11 28.21
N MET A 269 6.35 4.59 29.20
CA MET A 269 4.94 4.92 29.39
C MET A 269 4.64 6.41 29.62
N HIS A 270 5.63 7.22 30.01
CA HIS A 270 5.44 8.62 30.41
C HIS A 270 5.91 9.65 29.39
N VAL A 271 6.60 9.27 28.31
CA VAL A 271 7.07 10.24 27.31
C VAL A 271 5.98 10.50 26.28
N LYS A 272 5.37 11.68 26.33
CA LYS A 272 4.49 12.20 25.28
C LYS A 272 5.34 12.88 24.21
N LEU A 273 5.64 12.19 23.12
CA LEU A 273 6.24 12.83 21.96
C LEU A 273 5.20 13.75 21.29
N SER A 274 5.56 15.02 21.15
CA SER A 274 4.75 15.95 20.37
C SER A 274 4.86 15.61 18.87
N THR A 275 3.82 15.88 18.10
CA THR A 275 3.87 15.77 16.61
C THR A 275 5.03 16.57 16.03
N MET A 276 5.33 17.75 16.63
CA MET A 276 6.46 18.58 16.20
C MET A 276 7.80 17.92 16.48
N ASP A 277 7.95 17.19 17.59
CA ASP A 277 9.19 16.48 17.91
C ASP A 277 9.42 15.30 16.96
N LEU A 278 8.34 14.61 16.57
CA LEU A 278 8.37 13.56 15.55
C LEU A 278 8.75 14.12 14.19
N LEU A 279 8.15 15.24 13.77
CA LEU A 279 8.51 15.92 12.53
C LEU A 279 9.99 16.33 12.55
N LYS A 280 10.45 16.98 13.62
CA LYS A 280 11.88 17.34 13.77
C LYS A 280 12.75 16.08 13.63
N MET A 281 12.42 14.99 14.33
CA MET A 281 13.19 13.75 14.29
C MET A 281 13.28 13.18 12.88
N VAL A 282 12.18 13.15 12.13
CA VAL A 282 12.14 12.66 10.74
C VAL A 282 13.03 13.55 9.84
N PHE A 283 12.94 14.88 9.97
CA PHE A 283 13.68 15.82 9.10
C PHE A 283 15.13 16.09 9.54
N THR A 284 15.53 15.70 10.77
CA THR A 284 16.91 15.89 11.25
C THR A 284 17.71 14.58 11.28
N SER A 285 17.07 13.42 11.31
CA SER A 285 17.75 12.13 11.29
C SER A 285 18.27 11.79 9.91
N ARG A 286 19.58 11.63 9.75
CA ARG A 286 20.21 11.20 8.51
C ARG A 286 19.59 9.90 7.97
N LEU A 287 19.34 8.93 8.83
CA LEU A 287 18.75 7.64 8.45
C LEU A 287 17.33 7.82 7.92
N MET A 288 16.52 8.65 8.58
CA MET A 288 15.15 8.92 8.14
C MET A 288 15.10 9.64 6.79
N LEU A 289 16.02 10.57 6.54
CA LEU A 289 16.13 11.26 5.24
C LEU A 289 16.54 10.30 4.12
N ILE A 290 17.43 9.34 4.39
CA ILE A 290 17.80 8.30 3.41
C ILE A 290 16.59 7.41 3.12
N ILE A 291 15.88 6.95 4.16
CA ILE A 291 14.64 6.15 3.99
C ILE A 291 13.61 6.94 3.18
N ALA A 292 13.41 8.22 3.50
CA ALA A 292 12.50 9.09 2.77
C ALA A 292 12.89 9.24 1.28
N ALA A 293 14.18 9.34 0.98
CA ALA A 293 14.66 9.39 -0.41
C ALA A 293 14.42 8.06 -1.15
N ILE A 294 14.67 6.92 -0.52
CA ILE A 294 14.37 5.59 -1.09
C ILE A 294 12.87 5.46 -1.35
N GLU A 295 12.02 5.84 -0.39
CA GLU A 295 10.57 5.75 -0.52
C GLU A 295 10.01 6.73 -1.55
N PHE A 296 10.56 7.92 -1.68
CA PHE A 296 10.21 8.86 -2.74
C PHE A 296 10.49 8.26 -4.12
N THR A 297 11.68 7.70 -4.35
CA THR A 297 12.04 7.04 -5.62
C THR A 297 11.20 5.78 -5.86
N SER A 298 10.91 5.02 -4.81
CA SER A 298 10.00 3.87 -4.85
C SER A 298 8.60 4.28 -5.31
N GLY A 299 8.07 5.41 -4.84
CA GLY A 299 6.79 5.97 -5.25
C GLY A 299 6.75 6.34 -6.74
N VAL A 300 7.82 6.96 -7.24
CA VAL A 300 7.98 7.27 -8.67
C VAL A 300 7.92 6.00 -9.52
N LEU A 301 8.70 4.97 -9.17
CA LEU A 301 8.78 3.72 -9.91
C LEU A 301 7.47 2.93 -9.84
N ARG A 302 6.91 2.76 -8.64
CA ARG A 302 5.70 1.99 -8.40
C ARG A 302 4.54 2.46 -9.27
N ASN A 303 4.19 3.72 -9.16
CA ASN A 303 3.05 4.26 -9.87
C ASN A 303 3.37 4.57 -11.33
N GLY A 304 4.64 4.89 -11.64
CA GLY A 304 5.12 5.02 -13.01
C GLY A 304 4.96 3.74 -13.83
N ILE A 305 5.07 2.58 -13.20
CA ILE A 305 4.81 1.29 -13.84
C ILE A 305 3.30 0.95 -13.78
N MET A 306 2.73 0.93 -12.58
CA MET A 306 1.39 0.40 -12.34
C MET A 306 0.31 1.14 -13.12
N GLN A 307 0.43 2.46 -13.24
CA GLN A 307 -0.53 3.31 -13.92
C GLN A 307 -0.30 3.39 -15.43
N TRP A 308 0.96 3.59 -15.85
CA TRP A 308 1.28 3.96 -17.22
C TRP A 308 1.40 2.77 -18.16
N TYR A 309 1.68 1.56 -17.65
CA TYR A 309 1.71 0.38 -18.51
C TYR A 309 0.38 0.14 -19.23
N THR A 310 -0.74 0.21 -18.49
CA THR A 310 -2.06 -0.01 -19.08
C THR A 310 -2.42 1.07 -20.10
N VAL A 311 -2.07 2.33 -19.83
CA VAL A 311 -2.30 3.44 -20.78
C VAL A 311 -1.44 3.26 -22.05
N PHE A 312 -0.16 2.89 -21.88
CA PHE A 312 0.75 2.58 -22.98
C PHE A 312 0.20 1.45 -23.87
N ALA A 313 -0.12 0.32 -23.25
CA ALA A 313 -0.54 -0.86 -23.99
C ALA A 313 -1.89 -0.68 -24.70
N HIS A 314 -2.82 0.09 -24.12
CA HIS A 314 -4.09 0.45 -24.76
C HIS A 314 -3.91 1.42 -25.94
N GLU A 315 -2.93 2.33 -25.88
CA GLU A 315 -2.69 3.31 -26.95
C GLU A 315 -1.85 2.71 -28.08
N VAL A 316 -0.78 1.97 -27.76
CA VAL A 316 0.19 1.49 -28.77
C VAL A 316 -0.28 0.19 -29.41
N LYS A 317 -1.07 -0.65 -28.73
CA LYS A 317 -1.66 -1.91 -29.23
C LYS A 317 -0.66 -2.83 -29.91
N GLN A 318 0.53 -3.03 -29.30
CA GLN A 318 1.53 -3.95 -29.83
C GLN A 318 1.02 -5.40 -29.76
N PRO A 319 1.19 -6.23 -30.83
CA PRO A 319 0.86 -7.65 -30.77
C PRO A 319 1.60 -8.36 -29.62
N GLY A 320 0.86 -9.07 -28.77
CA GLY A 320 1.40 -9.73 -27.57
C GLY A 320 1.30 -8.93 -26.27
N ALA A 321 0.94 -7.64 -26.32
CA ALA A 321 0.66 -6.84 -25.13
C ALA A 321 -0.69 -7.24 -24.47
N GLU A 322 -1.59 -7.88 -25.21
CA GLU A 322 -2.91 -8.31 -24.78
C GLU A 322 -2.82 -9.27 -23.58
N PHE A 323 -1.80 -10.13 -23.54
CA PHE A 323 -1.57 -11.02 -22.41
C PHE A 323 -1.41 -10.26 -21.10
N PHE A 324 -0.55 -9.23 -21.09
CA PHE A 324 -0.32 -8.42 -19.90
C PHE A 324 -1.52 -7.54 -19.54
N LEU A 325 -2.19 -6.95 -20.55
CA LEU A 325 -3.41 -6.18 -20.32
C LEU A 325 -4.53 -7.00 -19.70
N GLY A 326 -4.77 -8.20 -20.22
CA GLY A 326 -5.84 -9.08 -19.74
C GLY A 326 -5.58 -9.68 -18.35
N HIS A 327 -4.34 -9.59 -17.84
CA HIS A 327 -3.94 -10.17 -16.55
C HIS A 327 -3.16 -9.17 -15.69
N TRP A 328 -3.27 -7.86 -15.96
CA TRP A 328 -2.40 -6.87 -15.33
C TRP A 328 -2.53 -6.87 -13.80
N GLY A 329 -3.73 -6.79 -13.27
CA GLY A 329 -3.98 -6.82 -11.84
C GLY A 329 -3.56 -8.14 -11.20
N LEU A 330 -3.80 -9.28 -11.88
CA LEU A 330 -3.36 -10.59 -11.41
C LEU A 330 -1.83 -10.70 -11.33
N LEU A 331 -1.13 -10.26 -12.37
CA LEU A 331 0.33 -10.26 -12.40
C LEU A 331 0.91 -9.38 -11.29
N LEU A 332 0.40 -8.16 -11.14
CA LEU A 332 0.82 -7.27 -10.07
C LEU A 332 0.51 -7.86 -8.68
N CYS A 333 -0.60 -8.57 -8.53
CA CYS A 333 -0.98 -9.23 -7.29
C CYS A 333 0.03 -10.33 -6.92
N ILE A 334 0.28 -11.28 -7.82
CA ILE A 334 1.18 -12.42 -7.57
C ILE A 334 2.61 -11.93 -7.33
N PHE A 335 3.12 -11.09 -8.20
CA PHE A 335 4.48 -10.60 -8.09
C PHE A 335 4.66 -9.61 -6.94
N GLY A 336 3.61 -8.87 -6.56
CA GLY A 336 3.60 -8.04 -5.35
C GLY A 336 3.73 -8.87 -4.08
N ILE A 337 3.01 -9.99 -3.98
CA ILE A 337 3.13 -10.94 -2.87
C ILE A 337 4.56 -11.51 -2.83
N ILE A 338 5.07 -12.00 -3.96
CA ILE A 338 6.44 -12.53 -4.06
C ILE A 338 7.46 -11.48 -3.62
N GLY A 339 7.34 -10.23 -4.10
CA GLY A 339 8.25 -9.14 -3.77
C GLY A 339 8.27 -8.81 -2.28
N GLY A 340 7.10 -8.72 -1.65
CA GLY A 340 6.97 -8.48 -0.21
C GLY A 340 7.65 -9.56 0.64
N PHE A 341 7.44 -10.83 0.30
CA PHE A 341 8.11 -11.96 0.97
C PHE A 341 9.61 -12.00 0.68
N ALA A 342 10.01 -11.85 -0.59
CA ALA A 342 11.41 -11.93 -1.00
C ALA A 342 12.26 -10.85 -0.31
N GLY A 343 11.78 -9.62 -0.24
CA GLY A 343 12.48 -8.53 0.46
C GLY A 343 12.79 -8.88 1.92
N GLY A 344 11.79 -9.35 2.67
CA GLY A 344 11.95 -9.78 4.06
C GLY A 344 12.91 -10.96 4.21
N LEU A 345 12.71 -12.03 3.43
CA LEU A 345 13.53 -13.24 3.49
C LEU A 345 15.01 -12.98 3.14
N ILE A 346 15.26 -12.19 2.10
CA ILE A 346 16.63 -11.81 1.71
C ILE A 346 17.29 -11.01 2.82
N SER A 347 16.56 -10.04 3.41
CA SER A 347 17.07 -9.26 4.53
C SER A 347 17.44 -10.13 5.72
N ASP A 348 16.57 -11.03 6.15
CA ASP A 348 16.75 -11.77 7.38
C ASP A 348 17.75 -12.93 7.24
N LYS A 349 17.72 -13.66 6.12
CA LYS A 349 18.59 -14.84 5.90
C LYS A 349 19.97 -14.50 5.34
N CYS A 350 20.05 -13.51 4.42
CA CYS A 350 21.31 -13.21 3.71
C CYS A 350 22.09 -12.06 4.37
N PHE A 351 21.38 -11.14 5.04
CA PHE A 351 21.99 -9.89 5.53
C PHE A 351 21.75 -9.63 7.02
N THR A 352 21.42 -10.64 7.82
CA THR A 352 21.24 -10.50 9.29
C THR A 352 20.30 -9.36 9.67
N SER A 353 19.15 -9.28 8.98
CA SER A 353 18.12 -8.24 9.14
C SER A 353 18.56 -6.81 8.79
N ARG A 354 19.67 -6.62 8.09
CA ARG A 354 20.04 -5.31 7.51
C ARG A 354 19.13 -5.00 6.35
N ARG A 355 18.59 -3.79 6.32
CA ARG A 355 17.60 -3.38 5.30
C ARG A 355 18.25 -2.76 4.07
N GLY A 356 19.42 -2.13 4.21
CA GLY A 356 20.14 -1.46 3.12
C GLY A 356 20.55 -2.39 1.97
N PRO A 357 21.26 -3.51 2.23
CA PRO A 357 21.74 -4.40 1.17
C PRO A 357 20.63 -4.96 0.26
N PRO A 358 19.54 -5.57 0.78
CA PRO A 358 18.47 -6.05 -0.10
C PRO A 358 17.75 -4.92 -0.84
N ALA A 359 17.59 -3.74 -0.22
CA ALA A 359 17.03 -2.59 -0.91
C ALA A 359 17.92 -2.11 -2.07
N ALA A 360 19.24 -2.09 -1.87
CA ALA A 360 20.21 -1.73 -2.93
C ALA A 360 20.17 -2.73 -4.11
N LEU A 361 20.11 -4.04 -3.82
CA LEU A 361 19.98 -5.07 -4.84
C LEU A 361 18.67 -4.94 -5.63
N LEU A 362 17.55 -4.71 -4.94
CA LEU A 362 16.25 -4.53 -5.59
C LEU A 362 16.19 -3.23 -6.41
N CYS A 363 16.77 -2.13 -5.93
CA CYS A 363 16.85 -0.88 -6.69
C CYS A 363 17.76 -1.00 -7.91
N GLY A 364 18.90 -1.68 -7.78
CA GLY A 364 19.78 -1.99 -8.91
C GLY A 364 19.11 -2.88 -9.96
N PHE A 365 18.33 -3.85 -9.50
CA PHE A 365 17.49 -4.68 -10.38
C PHE A 365 16.44 -3.84 -11.13
N MET A 366 15.74 -2.94 -10.44
CA MET A 366 14.79 -2.02 -11.08
C MET A 366 15.43 -1.11 -12.11
N PHE A 367 16.66 -0.64 -11.84
CA PHE A 367 17.43 0.16 -12.80
C PHE A 367 17.69 -0.64 -14.10
N VAL A 368 18.16 -1.87 -14.00
CA VAL A 368 18.40 -2.75 -15.17
C VAL A 368 17.09 -2.99 -15.93
N MET A 369 16.00 -3.28 -15.24
CA MET A 369 14.69 -3.52 -15.87
C MET A 369 14.16 -2.24 -16.57
N ALA A 370 14.34 -1.06 -15.99
CA ALA A 370 13.94 0.20 -16.62
C ALA A 370 14.77 0.49 -17.89
N VAL A 371 16.06 0.17 -17.90
CA VAL A 371 16.91 0.26 -19.09
C VAL A 371 16.44 -0.73 -20.17
N LEU A 372 16.15 -1.97 -19.82
CA LEU A 372 15.59 -2.96 -20.76
C LEU A 372 14.26 -2.48 -21.35
N MET A 373 13.37 -1.90 -20.53
CA MET A 373 12.14 -1.29 -21.03
C MET A 373 12.42 -0.19 -22.07
N ALA A 374 13.40 0.68 -21.81
CA ALA A 374 13.74 1.77 -22.74
C ALA A 374 14.27 1.23 -24.10
N VAL A 375 15.13 0.23 -24.03
CA VAL A 375 15.74 -0.38 -25.23
C VAL A 375 14.71 -1.13 -26.07
N PHE A 376 13.84 -1.91 -25.43
CA PHE A 376 12.90 -2.81 -26.12
C PHE A 376 11.48 -2.24 -26.26
N LEU A 377 11.22 -0.98 -25.89
CA LEU A 377 9.88 -0.40 -25.81
C LEU A 377 9.08 -0.55 -27.12
N LYS A 378 9.74 -0.41 -28.28
CA LYS A 378 9.11 -0.48 -29.59
C LYS A 378 9.22 -1.84 -30.28
N SER A 379 10.10 -2.72 -29.79
CA SER A 379 10.49 -3.94 -30.51
C SER A 379 9.93 -5.23 -29.88
N ASN A 380 9.75 -5.27 -28.54
CA ASN A 380 9.35 -6.51 -27.88
C ASN A 380 8.43 -6.26 -26.68
N PRO A 381 7.10 -6.42 -26.84
CA PRO A 381 6.12 -6.19 -25.78
C PRO A 381 6.26 -7.16 -24.59
N PHE A 382 6.77 -8.38 -24.82
CA PHE A 382 7.01 -9.35 -23.75
C PHE A 382 8.12 -8.90 -22.81
N ILE A 383 9.22 -8.38 -23.34
CA ILE A 383 10.31 -7.84 -22.51
C ILE A 383 9.81 -6.64 -21.73
N VAL A 384 9.06 -5.72 -22.36
CA VAL A 384 8.51 -4.53 -21.71
C VAL A 384 7.52 -4.91 -20.61
N GLY A 385 6.56 -5.79 -20.89
CA GLY A 385 5.56 -6.24 -19.93
C GLY A 385 6.18 -7.00 -18.75
N SER A 386 7.11 -7.91 -19.04
CA SER A 386 7.84 -8.66 -17.99
C SER A 386 8.68 -7.74 -17.12
N ALA A 387 9.44 -6.81 -17.73
CA ALA A 387 10.23 -5.84 -16.98
C ALA A 387 9.35 -4.95 -16.09
N ALA A 388 8.19 -4.52 -16.59
CA ALA A 388 7.23 -3.74 -15.81
C ALA A 388 6.72 -4.53 -14.58
N VAL A 389 6.33 -5.79 -14.75
CA VAL A 389 5.90 -6.67 -13.63
C VAL A 389 7.04 -6.88 -12.63
N LEU A 390 8.27 -7.11 -13.10
CA LEU A 390 9.44 -7.33 -12.24
C LEU A 390 9.87 -6.06 -11.49
N ILE A 391 9.74 -4.87 -12.08
CA ILE A 391 9.92 -3.60 -11.38
C ILE A 391 8.88 -3.48 -10.26
N SER A 392 7.61 -3.77 -10.56
CA SER A 392 6.54 -3.73 -9.54
C SER A 392 6.82 -4.68 -8.38
N MET A 393 7.30 -5.90 -8.66
CA MET A 393 7.73 -6.86 -7.64
C MET A 393 8.83 -6.28 -6.73
N ALA A 394 9.88 -5.73 -7.33
CA ALA A 394 11.03 -5.20 -6.60
C ALA A 394 10.65 -3.98 -5.76
N VAL A 395 9.79 -3.09 -6.27
CA VAL A 395 9.28 -1.92 -5.54
C VAL A 395 8.52 -2.33 -4.28
N ILE A 396 7.64 -3.33 -4.36
CA ILE A 396 6.91 -3.83 -3.17
C ILE A 396 7.89 -4.41 -2.15
N GLY A 397 8.93 -5.12 -2.62
CA GLY A 397 10.02 -5.59 -1.76
C GLY A 397 10.73 -4.46 -1.02
N VAL A 398 11.13 -3.39 -1.72
CA VAL A 398 11.78 -2.21 -1.11
C VAL A 398 10.85 -1.54 -0.10
N HIS A 399 9.61 -1.28 -0.49
CA HIS A 399 8.63 -0.62 0.38
C HIS A 399 8.35 -1.42 1.65
N SER A 400 8.22 -2.74 1.57
CA SER A 400 8.03 -3.60 2.75
C SER A 400 9.20 -3.53 3.74
N LEU A 401 10.43 -3.36 3.24
CA LEU A 401 11.63 -3.22 4.05
C LEU A 401 11.71 -1.87 4.76
N MET A 402 11.34 -0.77 4.07
CA MET A 402 11.56 0.60 4.54
C MET A 402 10.43 1.10 5.44
N SER A 403 9.17 1.01 5.00
CA SER A 403 8.00 1.53 5.73
C SER A 403 7.84 0.86 7.10
N GLY A 404 7.97 -0.46 7.16
CA GLY A 404 7.89 -1.21 8.41
C GLY A 404 8.98 -0.86 9.42
N THR A 405 10.21 -0.59 8.96
CA THR A 405 11.35 -0.23 9.80
C THR A 405 11.17 1.13 10.47
N ALA A 406 10.79 2.14 9.68
CA ALA A 406 10.62 3.49 10.19
C ALA A 406 9.52 3.57 11.28
N ALA A 407 8.37 2.96 11.02
CA ALA A 407 7.27 2.94 11.99
C ALA A 407 7.66 2.24 13.30
N ALA A 408 8.45 1.16 13.19
CA ALA A 408 8.85 0.35 14.34
C ALA A 408 9.92 1.00 15.21
N ASP A 409 10.90 1.65 14.58
CA ASP A 409 12.09 2.15 15.29
C ASP A 409 11.87 3.55 15.88
N PHE A 410 10.92 4.32 15.35
CA PHE A 410 10.72 5.73 15.75
C PHE A 410 9.34 6.00 16.34
N GLY A 411 8.30 5.27 15.95
CA GLY A 411 6.92 5.57 16.34
C GLY A 411 6.45 4.92 17.63
N GLY A 412 6.81 3.69 17.87
CA GLY A 412 6.22 2.88 18.91
C GLY A 412 4.68 2.88 18.84
N ARG A 413 3.96 2.32 19.83
CA ARG A 413 2.49 2.29 19.83
C ARG A 413 1.82 3.67 19.79
N LYS A 414 2.47 4.68 20.38
CA LYS A 414 1.86 6.01 20.57
C LYS A 414 1.86 6.85 19.32
N ALA A 415 2.90 6.76 18.51
CA ALA A 415 3.14 7.62 17.35
C ALA A 415 3.34 6.83 16.05
N THR A 416 2.94 5.57 16.02
CA THR A 416 3.11 4.67 14.88
C THR A 416 2.41 5.19 13.64
N ALA A 417 1.17 5.68 13.75
CA ALA A 417 0.41 6.22 12.63
C ALA A 417 1.08 7.47 12.07
N THR A 418 1.56 8.37 12.93
CA THR A 418 2.27 9.57 12.51
C THR A 418 3.58 9.24 11.79
N CYS A 419 4.44 8.39 12.37
CA CYS A 419 5.72 8.03 11.74
C CYS A 419 5.55 7.29 10.42
N SER A 420 4.67 6.30 10.37
CA SER A 420 4.39 5.58 9.13
C SER A 420 3.82 6.50 8.06
N GLY A 421 2.86 7.35 8.44
CA GLY A 421 2.25 8.31 7.51
C GLY A 421 3.25 9.29 6.93
N LEU A 422 4.20 9.78 7.73
CA LEU A 422 5.26 10.68 7.25
C LEU A 422 6.13 10.01 6.19
N ILE A 423 6.54 8.78 6.41
CA ILE A 423 7.36 8.02 5.44
C ILE A 423 6.56 7.69 4.18
N ASP A 424 5.33 7.21 4.33
CA ASP A 424 4.44 6.96 3.19
C ASP A 424 4.14 8.27 2.42
N GLY A 425 4.13 9.41 3.10
CA GLY A 425 4.00 10.72 2.49
C GLY A 425 5.04 10.97 1.39
N PHE A 426 6.30 10.56 1.61
CA PHE A 426 7.35 10.68 0.58
C PHE A 426 7.10 9.79 -0.62
N VAL A 427 6.55 8.58 -0.44
CA VAL A 427 6.13 7.71 -1.56
C VAL A 427 5.13 8.44 -2.45
N TYR A 428 4.13 9.08 -1.84
CA TYR A 428 3.07 9.75 -2.59
C TYR A 428 3.49 11.11 -3.17
N LEU A 429 4.46 11.81 -2.57
CA LEU A 429 5.12 12.96 -3.21
C LEU A 429 5.86 12.52 -4.48
N GLY A 430 6.60 11.42 -4.42
CA GLY A 430 7.24 10.83 -5.59
C GLY A 430 6.22 10.44 -6.67
N THR A 431 5.11 9.83 -6.26
CA THR A 431 3.99 9.50 -7.16
C THR A 431 3.39 10.76 -7.80
N GLY A 432 3.22 11.85 -7.06
CA GLY A 432 2.70 13.12 -7.58
C GLY A 432 3.62 13.71 -8.65
N LEU A 433 4.92 13.76 -8.37
CA LEU A 433 5.93 14.21 -9.34
C LEU A 433 5.87 13.34 -10.62
N GLN A 434 5.85 12.04 -10.46
CA GLN A 434 5.80 11.10 -11.58
C GLN A 434 4.52 11.27 -12.41
N SER A 435 3.35 11.39 -11.77
CA SER A 435 2.07 11.50 -12.47
C SER A 435 2.00 12.78 -13.30
N PHE A 436 2.39 13.90 -12.72
CA PHE A 436 2.49 15.18 -13.42
C PHE A 436 3.47 15.12 -14.60
N SER A 437 4.68 14.61 -14.36
CA SER A 437 5.74 14.59 -15.37
C SER A 437 5.40 13.63 -16.52
N LEU A 438 4.94 12.42 -16.23
CA LEU A 438 4.62 11.44 -17.27
C LEU A 438 3.35 11.81 -18.03
N GLY A 439 2.38 12.49 -17.43
CA GLY A 439 1.24 13.05 -18.14
C GLY A 439 1.67 13.91 -19.33
N TYR A 440 2.63 14.80 -19.09
CA TYR A 440 3.18 15.69 -20.11
C TYR A 440 4.17 15.00 -21.05
N LEU A 441 5.14 14.25 -20.51
CA LEU A 441 6.22 13.63 -21.30
C LEU A 441 5.73 12.58 -22.27
N THR A 442 4.79 11.72 -21.85
CA THR A 442 4.26 10.63 -22.70
C THR A 442 3.37 11.15 -23.83
N THR A 443 2.83 12.36 -23.73
CA THR A 443 2.13 13.02 -24.81
C THR A 443 3.06 13.32 -26.00
N ARG A 444 4.33 13.60 -25.74
CA ARG A 444 5.34 13.83 -26.78
C ARG A 444 5.90 12.53 -27.35
N SER A 445 6.28 11.57 -26.48
CA SER A 445 6.79 10.27 -26.90
C SER A 445 6.72 9.29 -25.74
N TRP A 446 6.29 8.06 -26.03
CA TRP A 446 6.30 6.95 -25.05
C TRP A 446 7.70 6.57 -24.59
N LEU A 447 8.75 6.88 -25.33
CA LEU A 447 10.13 6.61 -24.92
C LEU A 447 10.51 7.35 -23.63
N TRP A 448 9.92 8.51 -23.37
CA TRP A 448 10.13 9.25 -22.13
C TRP A 448 9.63 8.53 -20.88
N TRP A 449 8.70 7.58 -21.01
CA TRP A 449 8.21 6.83 -19.85
C TRP A 449 9.33 6.04 -19.14
N PRO A 450 10.02 5.04 -19.75
CA PRO A 450 11.11 4.34 -19.08
C PRO A 450 12.32 5.25 -18.82
N ILE A 451 12.66 6.18 -19.71
CA ILE A 451 13.78 7.11 -19.53
C ILE A 451 13.58 7.95 -18.26
N PHE A 452 12.37 8.41 -17.98
CA PHE A 452 12.06 9.16 -16.75
C PHE A 452 12.26 8.30 -15.49
N LEU A 453 12.01 7.00 -15.52
CA LEU A 453 12.13 6.11 -14.37
C LEU A 453 13.59 5.75 -14.03
N ILE A 454 14.47 5.69 -15.01
CA ILE A 454 15.88 5.27 -14.85
C ILE A 454 16.62 6.08 -13.77
N PRO A 455 16.64 7.43 -13.78
CA PRO A 455 17.37 8.20 -12.78
C PRO A 455 16.85 7.97 -11.35
N PHE A 456 15.55 7.76 -11.18
CA PHE A 456 15.00 7.51 -9.86
C PHE A 456 15.39 6.12 -9.33
N ALA A 457 15.46 5.10 -10.19
CA ALA A 457 15.99 3.80 -9.82
C ALA A 457 17.46 3.89 -9.39
N ALA A 458 18.26 4.68 -10.10
CA ALA A 458 19.68 4.91 -9.76
C ALA A 458 19.82 5.65 -8.41
N ILE A 459 19.04 6.74 -8.19
CA ILE A 459 19.06 7.49 -6.94
C ILE A 459 18.65 6.59 -5.76
N GLY A 460 17.59 5.79 -5.92
CA GLY A 460 17.17 4.82 -4.90
C GLY A 460 18.25 3.78 -4.58
N CYS A 461 18.96 3.29 -5.60
CA CYS A 461 20.08 2.36 -5.44
C CYS A 461 21.22 3.01 -4.65
N VAL A 462 21.65 4.21 -5.00
CA VAL A 462 22.71 4.96 -4.29
C VAL A 462 22.30 5.21 -2.84
N ALA A 463 21.09 5.67 -2.60
CA ALA A 463 20.58 5.91 -1.24
C ALA A 463 20.59 4.61 -0.39
N ALA A 464 20.17 3.50 -0.98
CA ALA A 464 20.19 2.20 -0.30
C ALA A 464 21.62 1.69 -0.02
N VAL A 465 22.58 1.94 -0.92
CA VAL A 465 24.00 1.64 -0.69
C VAL A 465 24.57 2.46 0.45
N VAL A 466 24.23 3.75 0.57
CA VAL A 466 24.64 4.59 1.70
C VAL A 466 24.16 4.01 3.03
N MET A 467 23.00 3.34 3.05
CA MET A 467 22.42 2.69 4.22
C MET A 467 22.90 1.24 4.42
N TRP A 468 23.90 0.75 3.66
CA TRP A 468 24.33 -0.65 3.63
C TRP A 468 24.65 -1.25 4.99
N HIS A 469 25.34 -0.49 5.86
CA HIS A 469 25.78 -0.92 7.18
C HIS A 469 24.84 -0.52 8.33
N GLU A 470 23.79 0.24 8.05
CA GLU A 470 22.86 0.67 9.09
C GLU A 470 22.00 -0.49 9.57
N LEU A 471 21.91 -0.63 10.90
CA LEU A 471 21.02 -1.58 11.57
C LEU A 471 19.84 -0.82 12.18
N PRO A 472 18.61 -1.35 12.09
CA PRO A 472 17.49 -0.84 12.87
C PRO A 472 17.83 -0.75 14.35
N ALA A 473 17.41 0.30 15.03
CA ALA A 473 17.75 0.53 16.44
C ALA A 473 17.31 -0.63 17.34
N ALA A 474 16.14 -1.21 17.06
CA ALA A 474 15.64 -2.39 17.76
C ALA A 474 16.55 -3.62 17.55
N THR A 475 17.01 -3.86 16.32
CA THR A 475 17.93 -4.95 15.99
C THR A 475 19.29 -4.74 16.66
N ARG A 476 19.82 -3.51 16.65
CA ARG A 476 21.07 -3.15 17.32
C ARG A 476 21.01 -3.40 18.82
N ARG A 477 19.91 -3.02 19.49
CA ARG A 477 19.70 -3.29 20.92
C ARG A 477 19.65 -4.79 21.20
N TYR A 478 18.94 -5.56 20.37
CA TYR A 478 18.85 -7.00 20.51
C TYR A 478 20.21 -7.71 20.35
N LEU A 479 20.99 -7.32 19.34
CA LEU A 479 22.34 -7.86 19.13
C LEU A 479 23.27 -7.50 20.31
N ASN A 480 23.22 -6.28 20.79
CA ASN A 480 24.00 -5.85 21.96
C ASN A 480 23.61 -6.61 23.24
N LEU A 481 22.35 -7.05 23.37
CA LEU A 481 21.91 -7.90 24.50
C LEU A 481 22.42 -9.34 24.38
N ILE A 482 22.54 -9.87 23.14
CA ILE A 482 23.09 -11.22 22.93
C ILE A 482 24.62 -11.21 23.03
N GLU A 483 25.29 -10.15 22.58
CA GLU A 483 26.76 -10.01 22.64
C GLU A 483 27.26 -9.67 24.05
N ARG A 484 26.44 -9.10 24.94
CA ARG A 484 26.70 -9.12 26.37
C ARG A 484 26.55 -10.56 26.79
N LYS A 485 27.70 -11.29 26.85
CA LYS A 485 27.79 -12.58 27.55
C LYS A 485 27.10 -12.41 28.91
N PRO A 486 26.25 -13.35 29.33
CA PRO A 486 25.80 -13.35 30.71
C PRO A 486 27.08 -13.29 31.56
N GLU A 487 27.17 -12.31 32.43
CA GLU A 487 28.21 -12.35 33.46
C GLU A 487 28.17 -13.75 34.05
N PRO A 488 29.34 -14.42 34.23
CA PRO A 488 29.35 -15.74 34.80
C PRO A 488 28.55 -15.64 36.10
N PHE A 489 27.53 -16.47 36.21
CA PHE A 489 26.72 -16.60 37.42
C PHE A 489 27.72 -16.83 38.54
N ASP A 490 27.91 -15.82 39.41
CA ASP A 490 28.66 -15.97 40.63
C ASP A 490 27.83 -16.86 41.56
N PRO A 491 28.25 -18.10 41.80
CA PRO A 491 27.45 -19.01 42.59
C PRO A 491 27.50 -18.72 44.10
N ASP A 492 28.13 -17.63 44.54
CA ASP A 492 28.28 -17.38 45.95
C ASP A 492 27.71 -16.04 46.46
N PRO A 493 26.37 -15.96 46.64
CA PRO A 493 25.76 -14.89 47.43
C PRO A 493 25.67 -15.21 48.91
N MET A 494 26.39 -16.23 49.40
CA MET A 494 26.25 -16.71 50.81
C MET A 494 27.52 -16.60 51.64
N SER A 495 28.46 -15.68 51.35
CA SER A 495 29.62 -15.46 52.18
C SER A 495 29.58 -14.23 53.11
N GLU A 496 28.44 -13.52 53.18
CA GLU A 496 28.25 -12.52 54.24
C GLU A 496 27.28 -13.03 55.32
N THR A 497 27.78 -13.84 56.21
CA THR A 497 27.17 -14.01 57.56
C THR A 497 27.31 -12.69 58.28
N PRO A 498 26.24 -12.06 58.83
CA PRO A 498 26.37 -10.93 59.72
C PRO A 498 26.96 -11.46 61.02
N GLU A 499 28.16 -10.99 61.42
CA GLU A 499 28.66 -11.12 62.78
C GLU A 499 27.64 -10.49 63.74
N LEU A 500 27.01 -11.35 64.53
CA LEU A 500 26.23 -10.91 65.66
C LEU A 500 27.23 -10.34 66.71
N GLU A 501 27.45 -9.03 66.72
CA GLU A 501 28.06 -8.34 67.85
C GLU A 501 27.15 -8.49 69.07
N GLY A 502 27.73 -9.04 70.09
CA GLY A 502 27.09 -9.30 71.38
C GLY A 502 26.70 -8.04 72.13
N VAL A 503 25.52 -8.13 72.73
CA VAL A 503 25.08 -7.23 73.79
C VAL A 503 25.30 -7.96 75.10
N SER A 504 26.28 -7.50 75.84
CA SER A 504 26.42 -7.73 77.29
C SER A 504 25.61 -6.66 78.01
#